data_7a5216fb4a182c52ffbc2faeccdf8577
#
_entry.id   7a5216fb4a182c52ffbc2faeccdf8577
#
_cell.length_a   1.000
_cell.length_b   1.000
_cell.length_c   1.000
_cell.angle_alpha   90.00
_cell.angle_beta   90.00
_cell.angle_gamma   90.00
#
_symmetry.space_group_name_H-M   'P 1'
#
loop_
_entity.id
_entity.type
_entity.pdbx_description
1 polymer ?
#
loop_
_entity_poly.entity_id
_entity_poly.type
_entity_poly.pdbx_seq_one_letter_code
_entity_poly.pdbx_strand_id
1 'polypeptide(L)'
;LSYFRLSQRFLQCSTALILFDEIEDVFPDPDMVNPSSLAAQRWPGKLFINRLLETNPVPTIWIANEISHIDKAYLRRFDYSIELAIPPIQVRRRIAKRHLQKHRLPPTFLEHLAQQDELSAAQISKLAKVLHVVGCDDKTARHDIAEQVIERSMSLLSQKRIQARTGADTYSLEFLNTSHDVSALIPALRSHQTSCRGAMCLYGPPGTGKTVLAHQIGR
;
A
#
# COMPACT_ATOMS: atom_id res chain seq x y z
N LEU A 1 4.87 19.01 -3.47
CA LEU A 1 6.08 18.79 -4.26
C LEU A 1 7.28 19.65 -3.83
N SER A 2 7.06 20.85 -3.30
CA SER A 2 8.15 21.70 -2.77
C SER A 2 8.91 21.02 -1.62
N TYR A 3 8.20 20.40 -0.69
CA TYR A 3 8.81 19.62 0.40
C TYR A 3 9.59 18.41 -0.11
N PHE A 4 9.09 17.72 -1.14
CA PHE A 4 9.80 16.60 -1.75
C PHE A 4 11.16 17.05 -2.34
N ARG A 5 11.20 18.17 -3.09
CA ARG A 5 12.46 18.71 -3.60
C ARG A 5 13.42 19.15 -2.50
N LEU A 6 12.88 19.70 -1.41
CA LEU A 6 13.68 20.08 -0.26
C LEU A 6 14.31 18.84 0.39
N SER A 7 13.50 17.77 0.60
CA SER A 7 13.99 16.50 1.10
C SER A 7 15.09 15.90 0.21
N GLN A 8 14.90 15.91 -1.10
CA GLN A 8 15.93 15.46 -2.05
C GLN A 8 17.26 16.23 -1.89
N ARG A 9 17.20 17.56 -1.71
CA ARG A 9 18.41 18.38 -1.52
C ARG A 9 19.13 18.07 -0.21
N PHE A 10 18.40 17.85 0.87
CA PHE A 10 19.02 17.50 2.16
C PHE A 10 19.58 16.08 2.17
N LEU A 11 18.96 15.16 1.46
CA LEU A 11 19.30 13.75 1.52
C LEU A 11 20.26 13.28 0.41
N GLN A 12 20.54 14.12 -0.59
CA GLN A 12 21.34 13.74 -1.77
C GLN A 12 22.76 13.24 -1.46
N CYS A 13 23.32 13.61 -0.30
CA CYS A 13 24.65 13.18 0.15
C CYS A 13 24.58 12.14 1.28
N SER A 14 23.41 11.60 1.58
CA SER A 14 23.21 10.60 2.63
C SER A 14 22.73 9.28 2.06
N THR A 15 22.95 8.18 2.80
CA THR A 15 22.35 6.87 2.48
C THR A 15 20.89 6.89 2.91
N ALA A 16 20.03 7.44 2.06
CA ALA A 16 18.62 7.65 2.36
C ALA A 16 17.74 7.17 1.21
N LEU A 17 16.53 6.78 1.54
CA LEU A 17 15.44 6.43 0.63
C LEU A 17 14.24 7.31 0.97
N ILE A 18 13.62 7.91 -0.03
CA ILE A 18 12.38 8.68 0.15
C ILE A 18 11.20 7.76 -0.15
N LEU A 19 10.24 7.74 0.75
CA LEU A 19 8.95 7.09 0.56
C LEU A 19 7.89 8.16 0.35
N PHE A 20 7.22 8.11 -0.81
CA PHE A 20 6.16 9.03 -1.15
C PHE A 20 4.85 8.26 -1.30
N ASP A 21 3.95 8.44 -0.34
CA ASP A 21 2.65 7.75 -0.31
C ASP A 21 1.54 8.65 -0.87
N GLU A 22 0.50 8.03 -1.43
CA GLU A 22 -0.67 8.70 -2.00
C GLU A 22 -0.30 9.64 -3.17
N ILE A 23 0.41 9.08 -4.15
CA ILE A 23 0.86 9.87 -5.31
C ILE A 23 -0.29 10.36 -6.19
N GLU A 24 -1.48 9.80 -6.04
CA GLU A 24 -2.71 10.23 -6.73
C GLU A 24 -2.98 11.73 -6.51
N ASP A 25 -2.68 12.21 -5.31
CA ASP A 25 -2.86 13.63 -4.97
C ASP A 25 -1.84 14.55 -5.66
N VAL A 26 -0.78 13.97 -6.22
CA VAL A 26 0.32 14.71 -6.85
C VAL A 26 0.22 14.70 -8.36
N PHE A 27 -0.34 13.65 -8.95
CA PHE A 27 -0.50 13.53 -10.40
C PHE A 27 -1.93 13.88 -10.77
N PRO A 28 -2.16 15.06 -11.36
CA PRO A 28 -3.52 15.47 -11.73
C PRO A 28 -4.07 14.55 -12.81
N ASP A 29 -5.34 14.22 -12.67
CA ASP A 29 -6.10 13.59 -13.72
C ASP A 29 -6.18 14.55 -14.93
N PRO A 30 -5.70 14.17 -16.11
CA PRO A 30 -5.75 15.00 -17.31
C PRO A 30 -7.18 15.47 -17.65
N ASP A 31 -8.18 14.66 -17.33
CA ASP A 31 -9.60 14.93 -17.66
C ASP A 31 -10.25 15.88 -16.63
N MET A 32 -9.67 16.01 -15.42
CA MET A 32 -10.18 16.89 -14.36
C MET A 32 -9.55 18.28 -14.34
N VAL A 33 -8.45 18.49 -15.05
CA VAL A 33 -7.77 19.79 -15.12
C VAL A 33 -8.48 20.71 -16.12
N ASN A 34 -9.45 21.46 -15.63
CA ASN A 34 -10.06 22.51 -16.41
C ASN A 34 -9.03 23.66 -16.57
N PRO A 35 -8.54 23.98 -17.81
CA PRO A 35 -7.48 24.95 -18.02
C PRO A 35 -7.77 26.35 -17.47
N SER A 36 -9.04 26.67 -17.28
CA SER A 36 -9.51 27.95 -16.76
C SER A 36 -9.66 28.01 -15.24
N SER A 37 -9.42 26.90 -14.53
CA SER A 37 -9.56 26.86 -13.07
C SER A 37 -8.33 27.42 -12.36
N LEU A 38 -8.53 28.15 -11.25
CA LEU A 38 -7.44 28.60 -10.37
C LEU A 38 -6.63 27.42 -9.81
N ALA A 39 -7.20 26.22 -9.81
CA ALA A 39 -6.52 24.98 -9.45
C ALA A 39 -5.45 24.60 -10.49
N ALA A 40 -5.72 24.76 -11.79
CA ALA A 40 -4.76 24.48 -12.86
C ALA A 40 -3.49 25.36 -12.76
N GLN A 41 -3.62 26.58 -12.24
CA GLN A 41 -2.47 27.49 -12.03
C GLN A 41 -1.58 27.09 -10.84
N ARG A 42 -2.08 26.29 -9.91
CA ARG A 42 -1.32 25.80 -8.74
C ARG A 42 -0.56 24.51 -9.00
N TRP A 43 -0.87 23.79 -10.07
CA TRP A 43 -0.18 22.53 -10.38
C TRP A 43 1.14 22.80 -11.07
N PRO A 44 2.22 22.15 -10.63
CA PRO A 44 3.47 22.22 -11.37
C PRO A 44 3.25 21.63 -12.76
N GLY A 45 3.66 22.37 -13.80
CA GLY A 45 3.47 21.95 -15.18
C GLY A 45 4.06 20.56 -15.45
N LYS A 46 3.53 19.87 -16.46
CA LYS A 46 3.96 18.51 -16.88
C LYS A 46 5.49 18.36 -17.00
N LEU A 47 6.17 19.38 -17.51
CA LEU A 47 7.62 19.42 -17.61
C LEU A 47 8.34 19.36 -16.25
N PHE A 48 7.76 19.95 -15.23
CA PHE A 48 8.33 19.94 -13.89
C PHE A 48 8.27 18.54 -13.27
N ILE A 49 7.12 17.86 -13.36
CA ILE A 49 6.95 16.51 -12.84
C ILE A 49 7.85 15.53 -13.60
N ASN A 50 7.91 15.63 -14.92
CA ASN A 50 8.80 14.81 -15.73
C ASN A 50 10.26 14.96 -15.29
N ARG A 51 10.73 16.19 -15.15
CA ARG A 51 12.09 16.45 -14.68
C ARG A 51 12.32 15.93 -13.26
N LEU A 52 11.32 16.02 -12.39
CA LEU A 52 11.39 15.51 -11.03
C LEU A 52 11.61 13.99 -10.98
N LEU A 53 10.93 13.24 -11.85
CA LEU A 53 11.08 11.79 -11.95
C LEU A 53 12.40 11.39 -12.62
N GLU A 54 12.81 12.09 -13.69
CA GLU A 54 14.01 11.77 -14.46
C GLU A 54 15.33 12.12 -13.75
N THR A 55 15.32 13.19 -12.93
CA THR A 55 16.54 13.70 -12.28
C THR A 55 16.58 13.45 -10.78
N ASN A 56 15.94 12.37 -10.34
CA ASN A 56 15.82 12.04 -8.92
C ASN A 56 17.20 11.68 -8.29
N PRO A 57 17.79 12.56 -7.47
CA PRO A 57 19.13 12.31 -6.89
C PRO A 57 19.11 11.34 -5.72
N VAL A 58 17.94 11.02 -5.16
CA VAL A 58 17.75 10.14 -4.01
C VAL A 58 16.77 9.05 -4.41
N PRO A 59 17.08 7.75 -4.18
CA PRO A 59 16.14 6.67 -4.46
C PRO A 59 14.78 6.96 -3.84
N THR A 60 13.72 6.79 -4.61
CA THR A 60 12.37 7.09 -4.15
C THR A 60 11.41 5.97 -4.49
N ILE A 61 10.62 5.54 -3.51
CA ILE A 61 9.50 4.63 -3.70
C ILE A 61 8.22 5.45 -3.70
N TRP A 62 7.48 5.34 -4.79
CA TRP A 62 6.19 5.98 -4.97
C TRP A 62 5.08 4.97 -4.78
N ILE A 63 4.08 5.29 -3.96
CA ILE A 63 2.98 4.40 -3.61
C ILE A 63 1.68 4.99 -4.13
N ALA A 64 0.94 4.19 -4.91
CA ALA A 64 -0.39 4.53 -5.44
C ALA A 64 -1.40 3.46 -5.06
N ASN A 65 -2.63 3.87 -4.80
CA ASN A 65 -3.75 2.94 -4.68
C ASN A 65 -4.35 2.62 -6.05
N GLU A 66 -4.33 3.60 -6.94
CA GLU A 66 -4.83 3.49 -8.30
C GLU A 66 -3.98 4.31 -9.25
N ILE A 67 -3.66 3.76 -10.42
CA ILE A 67 -2.84 4.42 -11.44
C ILE A 67 -3.60 4.70 -12.74
N SER A 68 -4.87 4.33 -12.82
CA SER A 68 -5.68 4.44 -14.05
C SER A 68 -5.83 5.88 -14.55
N HIS A 69 -5.86 6.84 -13.63
CA HIS A 69 -5.98 8.28 -13.92
C HIS A 69 -4.61 8.99 -14.07
N ILE A 70 -3.51 8.31 -13.78
CA ILE A 70 -2.17 8.89 -13.92
C ILE A 70 -1.77 8.86 -15.41
N ASP A 71 -1.33 10.01 -15.94
CA ASP A 71 -0.86 10.09 -17.33
C ASP A 71 0.26 9.07 -17.58
N LYS A 72 0.09 8.28 -18.64
CA LYS A 72 1.08 7.28 -19.08
C LYS A 72 2.47 7.86 -19.30
N ALA A 73 2.55 9.15 -19.60
CA ALA A 73 3.83 9.86 -19.73
C ALA A 73 4.61 9.92 -18.41
N TYR A 74 3.94 9.98 -17.27
CA TYR A 74 4.59 9.90 -15.95
C TYR A 74 4.95 8.46 -15.60
N LEU A 75 4.03 7.50 -15.85
CA LEU A 75 4.26 6.09 -15.54
C LEU A 75 5.49 5.51 -16.24
N ARG A 76 5.78 5.96 -17.47
CA ARG A 76 6.97 5.53 -18.23
C ARG A 76 8.30 6.01 -17.67
N ARG A 77 8.30 6.90 -16.68
CA ARG A 77 9.51 7.48 -16.07
C ARG A 77 9.88 6.82 -14.76
N PHE A 78 9.07 5.87 -14.31
CA PHE A 78 9.48 5.01 -13.21
C PHE A 78 10.41 3.93 -13.77
N ASP A 79 11.54 3.74 -13.11
CA ASP A 79 12.52 2.71 -13.49
C ASP A 79 11.98 1.32 -13.22
N TYR A 80 11.13 1.20 -12.18
CA TYR A 80 10.52 -0.07 -11.80
C TYR A 80 9.10 0.12 -11.25
N SER A 81 8.20 -0.78 -11.64
CA SER A 81 6.80 -0.74 -11.19
C SER A 81 6.38 -2.12 -10.67
N ILE A 82 5.78 -2.16 -9.48
CA ILE A 82 5.28 -3.40 -8.89
C ILE A 82 3.80 -3.24 -8.59
N GLU A 83 2.99 -4.12 -9.14
CA GLU A 83 1.59 -4.25 -8.77
C GLU A 83 1.44 -5.15 -7.56
N LEU A 84 0.70 -4.68 -6.57
CA LEU A 84 0.30 -5.45 -5.40
C LEU A 84 -1.20 -5.75 -5.51
N ALA A 85 -1.52 -6.86 -6.14
CA ALA A 85 -2.90 -7.30 -6.31
C ALA A 85 -3.48 -7.93 -5.03
N ILE A 86 -4.80 -8.07 -5.00
CA ILE A 86 -5.49 -8.80 -3.92
C ILE A 86 -5.01 -10.25 -3.92
N PRO A 87 -4.63 -10.81 -2.77
CA PRO A 87 -4.13 -12.18 -2.70
C PRO A 87 -5.19 -13.22 -3.12
N PRO A 88 -4.80 -14.35 -3.73
CA PRO A 88 -5.69 -15.46 -4.03
C PRO A 88 -6.32 -16.06 -2.75
N ILE A 89 -7.48 -16.74 -2.90
CA ILE A 89 -8.24 -17.34 -1.78
C ILE A 89 -7.36 -18.19 -0.85
N GLN A 90 -6.46 -18.99 -1.39
CA GLN A 90 -5.58 -19.85 -0.58
C GLN A 90 -4.62 -19.03 0.30
N VAL A 91 -4.13 -17.92 -0.21
CA VAL A 91 -3.26 -17.00 0.55
C VAL A 91 -4.09 -16.24 1.59
N ARG A 92 -5.29 -15.76 1.22
CA ARG A 92 -6.23 -15.12 2.17
C ARG A 92 -6.61 -16.05 3.31
N ARG A 93 -6.85 -17.35 3.04
CA ARG A 93 -7.08 -18.38 4.05
C ARG A 93 -5.89 -18.52 5.02
N ARG A 94 -4.66 -18.54 4.51
CA ARG A 94 -3.44 -18.56 5.35
C ARG A 94 -3.31 -17.32 6.20
N ILE A 95 -3.60 -16.15 5.65
CA ILE A 95 -3.63 -14.88 6.38
C ILE A 95 -4.66 -14.92 7.51
N ALA A 96 -5.90 -15.30 7.20
CA ALA A 96 -6.96 -15.42 8.19
C ALA A 96 -6.57 -16.39 9.32
N LYS A 97 -6.08 -17.57 8.97
CA LYS A 97 -5.61 -18.56 9.94
C LYS A 97 -4.49 -18.01 10.82
N ARG A 98 -3.48 -17.38 10.24
CA ARG A 98 -2.33 -16.84 10.98
C ARG A 98 -2.74 -15.75 11.98
N HIS A 99 -3.61 -14.83 11.60
CA HIS A 99 -4.03 -13.74 12.48
C HIS A 99 -5.08 -14.16 13.52
N LEU A 100 -5.97 -15.09 13.17
CA LEU A 100 -7.13 -15.43 14.00
C LEU A 100 -7.00 -16.76 14.76
N GLN A 101 -5.92 -17.54 14.57
CA GLN A 101 -5.74 -18.84 15.21
C GLN A 101 -5.84 -18.79 16.74
N LYS A 102 -5.39 -17.70 17.38
CA LYS A 102 -5.44 -17.52 18.83
C LYS A 102 -6.86 -17.30 19.36
N HIS A 103 -7.79 -16.88 18.50
CA HIS A 103 -9.14 -16.52 18.89
C HIS A 103 -10.14 -17.68 18.79
N ARG A 104 -9.70 -18.88 18.36
CA ARG A 104 -10.51 -20.11 18.32
C ARG A 104 -11.85 -19.94 17.60
N LEU A 105 -11.87 -19.19 16.50
CA LEU A 105 -13.05 -19.00 15.66
C LEU A 105 -13.35 -20.28 14.86
N PRO A 106 -14.63 -20.52 14.47
CA PRO A 106 -15.00 -21.67 13.66
C PRO A 106 -14.25 -21.73 12.33
N PRO A 107 -13.83 -22.92 11.86
CA PRO A 107 -13.18 -23.04 10.54
C PRO A 107 -14.05 -22.52 9.39
N THR A 108 -15.37 -22.68 9.47
CA THR A 108 -16.35 -22.16 8.51
C THR A 108 -16.30 -20.65 8.39
N PHE A 109 -16.11 -19.94 9.51
CA PHE A 109 -15.94 -18.49 9.52
C PHE A 109 -14.65 -18.06 8.82
N LEU A 110 -13.52 -18.74 9.08
CA LEU A 110 -12.25 -18.47 8.41
C LEU A 110 -12.35 -18.71 6.90
N GLU A 111 -13.11 -19.70 6.48
CA GLU A 111 -13.39 -20.00 5.07
C GLU A 111 -14.22 -18.88 4.44
N HIS A 112 -15.28 -18.45 5.13
CA HIS A 112 -16.11 -17.33 4.69
C HIS A 112 -15.28 -16.05 4.53
N LEU A 113 -14.41 -15.72 5.49
CA LEU A 113 -13.51 -14.58 5.36
C LEU A 113 -12.57 -14.68 4.13
N ALA A 114 -12.06 -15.88 3.85
CA ALA A 114 -11.19 -16.09 2.71
C ALA A 114 -11.89 -15.93 1.35
N GLN A 115 -13.19 -16.17 1.28
CA GLN A 115 -14.01 -16.01 0.07
C GLN A 115 -14.36 -14.55 -0.23
N GLN A 116 -14.27 -13.66 0.77
CA GLN A 116 -14.57 -12.23 0.57
C GLN A 116 -13.45 -11.54 -0.21
N ASP A 117 -13.70 -11.20 -1.48
CA ASP A 117 -12.71 -10.60 -2.37
C ASP A 117 -12.29 -9.18 -1.94
N GLU A 118 -13.19 -8.46 -1.30
CA GLU A 118 -12.93 -7.10 -0.81
C GLU A 118 -12.15 -7.05 0.50
N LEU A 119 -11.95 -8.19 1.18
CA LEU A 119 -11.34 -8.24 2.49
C LEU A 119 -9.82 -8.26 2.40
N SER A 120 -9.19 -7.15 2.78
CA SER A 120 -7.73 -7.03 2.79
C SER A 120 -7.09 -7.68 4.03
N ALA A 121 -5.81 -8.03 3.93
CA ALA A 121 -5.02 -8.53 5.06
C ALA A 121 -5.02 -7.56 6.26
N ALA A 122 -5.06 -6.25 5.99
CA ALA A 122 -5.12 -5.22 7.02
C ALA A 122 -6.43 -5.28 7.84
N GLN A 123 -7.56 -5.59 7.18
CA GLN A 123 -8.86 -5.73 7.86
C GLN A 123 -8.90 -6.98 8.73
N ILE A 124 -8.34 -8.10 8.26
CA ILE A 124 -8.20 -9.32 9.07
C ILE A 124 -7.32 -9.06 10.30
N SER A 125 -6.23 -8.31 10.15
CA SER A 125 -5.39 -7.91 11.27
C SER A 125 -6.12 -6.99 12.26
N LYS A 126 -6.94 -6.05 11.78
CA LYS A 126 -7.79 -5.20 12.62
C LYS A 126 -8.81 -6.03 13.39
N LEU A 127 -9.47 -6.99 12.75
CA LEU A 127 -10.37 -7.92 13.43
C LEU A 127 -9.67 -8.65 14.58
N ALA A 128 -8.47 -9.19 14.34
CA ALA A 128 -7.70 -9.87 15.37
C ALA A 128 -7.38 -8.94 16.56
N LYS A 129 -7.02 -7.67 16.30
CA LYS A 129 -6.79 -6.67 17.35
C LYS A 129 -8.07 -6.38 18.17
N VAL A 130 -9.21 -6.20 17.50
CA VAL A 130 -10.50 -5.98 18.17
C VAL A 130 -10.86 -7.16 19.08
N LEU A 131 -10.76 -8.40 18.57
CA LEU A 131 -11.04 -9.59 19.35
C LEU A 131 -10.09 -9.75 20.54
N HIS A 132 -8.84 -9.32 20.41
CA HIS A 132 -7.88 -9.31 21.50
C HIS A 132 -8.27 -8.31 22.61
N VAL A 133 -8.68 -7.10 22.22
CA VAL A 133 -9.09 -6.04 23.16
C VAL A 133 -10.38 -6.40 23.89
N VAL A 134 -11.36 -6.97 23.19
CA VAL A 134 -12.66 -7.34 23.77
C VAL A 134 -12.52 -8.49 24.77
N GLY A 135 -11.55 -9.40 24.59
CA GLY A 135 -11.21 -10.44 25.57
C GLY A 135 -12.37 -11.38 25.94
N CYS A 136 -13.33 -11.59 25.04
CA CYS A 136 -14.52 -12.40 25.33
C CYS A 136 -14.16 -13.89 25.40
N ASP A 137 -14.49 -14.57 26.50
CA ASP A 137 -14.23 -16.00 26.69
C ASP A 137 -15.30 -16.90 26.03
N ASP A 138 -16.51 -16.41 25.88
CA ASP A 138 -17.58 -17.13 25.20
C ASP A 138 -17.34 -17.23 23.69
N LYS A 139 -17.38 -18.45 23.16
CA LYS A 139 -17.14 -18.73 21.74
C LYS A 139 -18.21 -18.14 20.83
N THR A 140 -19.48 -18.18 21.26
CA THR A 140 -20.63 -17.70 20.48
C THR A 140 -20.56 -16.17 20.38
N ALA A 141 -20.44 -15.49 21.52
CA ALA A 141 -20.34 -14.04 21.57
C ALA A 141 -19.10 -13.53 20.81
N ARG A 142 -17.98 -14.26 20.83
CA ARG A 142 -16.78 -13.94 20.07
C ARG A 142 -17.01 -14.02 18.56
N HIS A 143 -17.75 -15.04 18.10
CA HIS A 143 -18.11 -15.20 16.70
C HIS A 143 -19.03 -14.07 16.23
N ASP A 144 -20.06 -13.73 17.01
CA ASP A 144 -20.99 -12.64 16.70
C ASP A 144 -20.28 -11.28 16.61
N ILE A 145 -19.36 -11.04 17.53
CA ILE A 145 -18.50 -9.83 17.47
C ILE A 145 -17.65 -9.83 16.21
N ALA A 146 -17.07 -10.97 15.83
CA ALA A 146 -16.24 -11.06 14.63
C ALA A 146 -17.05 -10.78 13.36
N GLU A 147 -18.26 -11.32 13.24
CA GLU A 147 -19.17 -11.04 12.13
C GLU A 147 -19.54 -9.56 12.07
N GLN A 148 -19.98 -8.98 13.18
CA GLN A 148 -20.34 -7.56 13.24
C GLN A 148 -19.19 -6.62 12.84
N VAL A 149 -17.95 -6.91 13.27
CA VAL A 149 -16.78 -6.12 12.92
C VAL A 149 -16.51 -6.18 11.41
N ILE A 150 -16.62 -7.36 10.81
CA ILE A 150 -16.42 -7.53 9.36
C ILE A 150 -17.52 -6.84 8.57
N GLU A 151 -18.79 -7.06 8.90
CA GLU A 151 -19.93 -6.43 8.22
C GLU A 151 -19.81 -4.90 8.24
N ARG A 152 -19.50 -4.31 9.39
CA ARG A 152 -19.29 -2.87 9.53
C ARG A 152 -18.08 -2.39 8.73
N SER A 153 -16.99 -3.15 8.72
CA SER A 153 -15.80 -2.80 7.92
C SER A 153 -16.11 -2.82 6.43
N MET A 154 -16.88 -3.79 5.95
CA MET A 154 -17.30 -3.88 4.55
C MET A 154 -18.30 -2.79 4.18
N SER A 155 -19.27 -2.49 5.05
CA SER A 155 -20.24 -1.40 4.79
C SER A 155 -19.58 -0.03 4.70
N LEU A 156 -18.52 0.21 5.47
CA LEU A 156 -17.73 1.44 5.39
C LEU A 156 -16.92 1.54 4.08
N LEU A 157 -16.45 0.42 3.54
CA LEU A 157 -15.69 0.40 2.29
C LEU A 157 -16.58 0.61 1.07
N SER A 158 -17.80 0.10 1.11
CA SER A 158 -18.79 0.32 0.03
C SER A 158 -19.26 1.79 -0.06
N GLN A 159 -19.08 2.56 1.02
CA GLN A 159 -19.54 3.95 1.10
C GLN A 159 -18.45 5.02 1.03
N LYS A 160 -17.19 4.74 1.38
CA LYS A 160 -16.06 5.70 1.32
C LYS A 160 -14.70 5.02 1.48
N ARG A 161 -13.71 5.43 0.67
CA ARG A 161 -12.28 5.21 0.91
C ARG A 161 -11.87 5.88 2.23
N ILE A 162 -11.69 5.11 3.30
CA ILE A 162 -11.13 5.60 4.55
C ILE A 162 -9.67 5.14 4.64
N GLN A 163 -8.77 6.10 4.72
CA GLN A 163 -7.33 5.89 4.89
C GLN A 163 -7.02 5.09 6.16
N ALA A 164 -6.27 4.01 6.03
CA ALA A 164 -5.87 3.15 7.13
C ALA A 164 -4.41 3.41 7.52
N ARG A 165 -4.19 3.89 8.74
CA ARG A 165 -2.85 3.93 9.36
C ARG A 165 -2.41 2.53 9.76
N THR A 166 -1.22 2.11 9.30
CA THR A 166 -0.67 0.77 9.46
C THR A 166 0.12 0.61 10.75
N GLY A 167 -0.18 -0.46 11.50
CA GLY A 167 0.69 -1.01 12.55
C GLY A 167 1.48 -2.21 12.01
N ALA A 168 2.79 -2.24 12.24
CA ALA A 168 3.79 -3.00 11.48
C ALA A 168 4.18 -4.38 12.05
N ASP A 169 3.33 -5.11 12.78
CA ASP A 169 3.86 -6.18 13.65
C ASP A 169 3.86 -7.62 13.13
N THR A 170 3.33 -7.91 11.93
CA THR A 170 3.36 -9.30 11.40
C THR A 170 3.33 -9.35 9.87
N TYR A 171 4.25 -8.64 9.24
CA TYR A 171 4.34 -8.63 7.78
C TYR A 171 5.23 -9.78 7.29
N SER A 172 4.72 -10.57 6.36
CA SER A 172 5.48 -11.62 5.68
C SER A 172 5.40 -11.44 4.17
N LEU A 173 6.54 -11.45 3.51
CA LEU A 173 6.65 -11.36 2.05
C LEU A 173 5.90 -12.50 1.33
N GLU A 174 5.75 -13.66 1.97
CA GLU A 174 5.03 -14.82 1.44
C GLU A 174 3.54 -14.57 1.16
N PHE A 175 2.97 -13.54 1.77
CA PHE A 175 1.54 -13.20 1.60
C PHE A 175 1.30 -12.11 0.56
N LEU A 176 2.36 -11.59 -0.05
CA LEU A 176 2.22 -10.62 -1.12
C LEU A 176 1.85 -11.30 -2.42
N ASN A 177 0.92 -10.70 -3.14
CA ASN A 177 0.62 -11.05 -4.52
C ASN A 177 1.17 -9.94 -5.41
N THR A 178 2.40 -10.10 -5.84
CA THR A 178 3.13 -9.11 -6.65
C THR A 178 3.38 -9.62 -8.05
N SER A 179 3.44 -8.71 -9.01
CA SER A 179 3.75 -9.01 -10.41
C SER A 179 5.19 -9.53 -10.61
N HIS A 180 6.07 -9.30 -9.64
CA HIS A 180 7.49 -9.68 -9.69
C HIS A 180 7.92 -10.34 -8.38
N ASP A 181 9.00 -11.12 -8.42
CA ASP A 181 9.58 -11.73 -7.22
C ASP A 181 10.32 -10.68 -6.38
N VAL A 182 9.62 -10.21 -5.35
CA VAL A 182 10.14 -9.21 -4.41
C VAL A 182 11.26 -9.81 -3.53
N SER A 183 11.26 -11.13 -3.31
CA SER A 183 12.27 -11.79 -2.50
C SER A 183 13.66 -11.73 -3.13
N ALA A 184 13.73 -11.76 -4.45
CA ALA A 184 14.97 -11.58 -5.19
C ALA A 184 15.36 -10.09 -5.33
N LEU A 185 14.36 -9.22 -5.45
CA LEU A 185 14.56 -7.78 -5.65
C LEU A 185 15.19 -7.09 -4.43
N ILE A 186 14.74 -7.39 -3.21
CA ILE A 186 15.23 -6.72 -1.99
C ILE A 186 16.75 -6.90 -1.79
N PRO A 187 17.33 -8.11 -1.88
CA PRO A 187 18.78 -8.28 -1.80
C PRO A 187 19.54 -7.56 -2.91
N ALA A 188 19.01 -7.57 -4.14
CA ALA A 188 19.63 -6.90 -5.27
C ALA A 188 19.71 -5.37 -5.06
N LEU A 189 18.64 -4.73 -4.56
CA LEU A 189 18.65 -3.31 -4.24
C LEU A 189 19.63 -2.97 -3.10
N ARG A 190 19.79 -3.84 -2.11
CA ARG A 190 20.72 -3.65 -0.99
C ARG A 190 22.19 -3.80 -1.40
N SER A 191 22.51 -4.66 -2.37
CA SER A 191 23.88 -4.88 -2.82
C SER A 191 24.47 -3.69 -3.58
N HIS A 192 23.64 -2.80 -4.12
CA HIS A 192 24.05 -1.63 -4.92
C HIS A 192 24.03 -0.30 -4.11
N GLN A 193 24.31 -0.32 -2.82
CA GLN A 193 24.17 0.83 -1.90
C GLN A 193 24.98 2.09 -2.26
N THR A 194 25.95 2.02 -3.15
CA THR A 194 26.87 3.15 -3.41
C THR A 194 26.45 4.10 -4.52
N SER A 195 25.46 3.78 -5.36
CA SER A 195 25.04 4.67 -6.47
C SER A 195 23.63 4.43 -7.01
N CYS A 196 22.72 3.85 -6.24
CA CYS A 196 21.35 3.69 -6.71
C CYS A 196 20.64 5.05 -6.79
N ARG A 197 20.43 5.51 -8.02
CA ARG A 197 19.46 6.57 -8.35
C ARG A 197 18.33 5.89 -9.08
N GLY A 198 17.10 6.15 -8.68
CA GLY A 198 15.96 5.54 -9.36
C GLY A 198 14.63 5.87 -8.70
N ALA A 199 13.56 5.65 -9.42
CA ALA A 199 12.18 5.78 -8.96
C ALA A 199 11.44 4.47 -9.11
N MET A 200 10.90 3.95 -8.01
CA MET A 200 10.08 2.74 -7.98
C MET A 200 8.64 3.10 -7.68
N CYS A 201 7.70 2.55 -8.42
CA CYS A 201 6.28 2.70 -8.17
C CYS A 201 5.69 1.40 -7.63
N LEU A 202 5.06 1.46 -6.45
CA LEU A 202 4.25 0.40 -5.88
C LEU A 202 2.78 0.79 -6.00
N TYR A 203 1.99 0.02 -6.73
CA TYR A 203 0.59 0.33 -6.96
C TYR A 203 -0.33 -0.88 -6.71
N GLY A 204 -1.62 -0.63 -6.54
CA GLY A 204 -2.63 -1.64 -6.29
C GLY A 204 -3.65 -1.23 -5.23
N PRO A 205 -4.68 -2.04 -4.95
CA PRO A 205 -5.77 -1.71 -4.04
C PRO A 205 -5.32 -1.35 -2.61
N PRO A 206 -6.10 -0.57 -1.87
CA PRO A 206 -5.81 -0.25 -0.48
C PRO A 206 -5.67 -1.51 0.40
N GLY A 207 -4.71 -1.51 1.33
CA GLY A 207 -4.53 -2.62 2.28
C GLY A 207 -3.75 -3.82 1.74
N THR A 208 -3.20 -3.78 0.53
CA THR A 208 -2.36 -4.86 -0.04
C THR A 208 -0.92 -4.88 0.46
N GLY A 209 -0.54 -3.96 1.35
CA GLY A 209 0.77 -3.96 2.02
C GLY A 209 1.85 -3.11 1.36
N LYS A 210 1.51 -2.22 0.42
CA LYS A 210 2.45 -1.37 -0.32
C LYS A 210 3.41 -0.58 0.58
N THR A 211 2.87 0.18 1.52
CA THR A 211 3.67 1.00 2.45
C THR A 211 4.58 0.14 3.32
N VAL A 212 4.11 -1.03 3.75
CA VAL A 212 4.92 -1.94 4.57
C VAL A 212 6.04 -2.57 3.74
N LEU A 213 5.76 -2.93 2.47
CA LEU A 213 6.80 -3.40 1.53
C LEU A 213 7.87 -2.32 1.30
N ALA A 214 7.45 -1.07 1.09
CA ALA A 214 8.38 0.04 0.93
C ALA A 214 9.30 0.23 2.14
N HIS A 215 8.78 0.12 3.37
CA HIS A 215 9.59 0.13 4.58
C HIS A 215 10.55 -1.07 4.70
N GLN A 216 10.17 -2.25 4.20
CA GLN A 216 11.05 -3.42 4.16
C GLN A 216 12.20 -3.25 3.17
N ILE A 217 11.96 -2.60 2.04
CA ILE A 217 13.01 -2.29 1.05
C ILE A 217 14.01 -1.29 1.62
N GLY A 218 13.54 -0.32 2.42
CA GLY A 218 14.37 0.75 2.98
C GLY A 218 15.16 0.40 4.26
N ARG A 219 14.97 -0.81 4.82
CA ARG A 219 15.75 -1.34 5.96
C ARG A 219 16.95 -2.12 5.49
#